data_feec5127d26aa64c2ab57fe311134ca0
#
_entry.id   feec5127d26aa64c2ab57fe311134ca0
#
_cell.length_a   1.000
_cell.length_b   1.000
_cell.length_c   1.000
_cell.angle_alpha   90.00
_cell.angle_beta   90.00
_cell.angle_gamma   90.00
#
_symmetry.space_group_name_H-M   'P 1'
#
loop_
_entity.id
_entity.type
_entity.pdbx_description
1 polymer ?
#
loop_
_entity_poly.entity_id
_entity_poly.type
_entity_poly.pdbx_seq_one_letter_code
_entity_poly.pdbx_strand_id
1 'polypeptide(L)' 'METIKYVYYREDNVWVGWLEDYPDYKSQGTTLDELKENLRDIYEDLTSGKIPHVRKHGELVVG' A
#
# COMPACT_ATOMS: atom_id res chain seq x y z
N MET A 1 -19.74 -2.53 1.61
CA MET A 1 -18.46 -2.00 2.13
C MET A 1 -17.32 -2.63 1.37
N GLU A 2 -16.46 -1.81 0.83
CA GLU A 2 -15.31 -2.29 0.08
C GLU A 2 -14.13 -2.51 1.00
N THR A 3 -13.41 -3.61 0.82
CA THR A 3 -12.20 -3.90 1.58
C THR A 3 -11.04 -4.13 0.63
N ILE A 4 -9.84 -3.75 1.07
CA ILE A 4 -8.61 -4.04 0.34
C ILE A 4 -7.65 -4.74 1.29
N LYS A 5 -6.80 -5.57 0.71
CA LYS A 5 -5.83 -6.32 1.49
C LYS A 5 -4.53 -5.56 1.65
N TYR A 6 -3.90 -5.72 2.78
CA TYR A 6 -2.59 -5.14 3.03
C TYR A 6 -1.68 -6.17 3.69
N VAL A 7 -0.38 -5.96 3.52
CA VAL A 7 0.67 -6.80 4.12
C VAL A 7 1.40 -5.93 5.13
N TYR A 8 1.71 -6.48 6.28
CA TYR A 8 2.41 -5.72 7.30
C TYR A 8 3.34 -6.63 8.11
N TYR A 9 4.32 -6.00 8.73
CA TYR A 9 5.17 -6.64 9.71
C TYR A 9 5.59 -5.61 10.75
N ARG A 10 6.09 -6.11 11.87
CA ARG A 10 6.59 -5.25 12.93
C ARG A 10 8.10 -5.41 13.01
N GLU A 11 8.81 -4.29 13.02
CA GLU A 11 10.25 -4.28 13.18
C GLU A 11 10.58 -3.28 14.29
N ASP A 12 11.21 -3.78 15.37
CA ASP A 12 11.43 -3.03 16.60
C ASP A 12 10.09 -2.53 17.14
N ASN A 13 9.89 -1.25 17.23
CA ASN A 13 8.62 -0.68 17.69
C ASN A 13 7.86 0.03 16.57
N VAL A 14 8.14 -0.35 15.34
CA VAL A 14 7.53 0.27 14.16
C VAL A 14 6.77 -0.79 13.37
N TRP A 15 5.55 -0.44 12.98
CA TRP A 15 4.72 -1.25 12.10
C TRP A 15 4.95 -0.76 10.68
N VAL A 16 5.32 -1.67 9.78
CA VAL A 16 5.59 -1.34 8.38
C VAL A 16 4.63 -2.15 7.52
N GLY A 17 4.14 -1.55 6.46
CA GLY A 17 3.22 -2.27 5.59
C GLY A 17 2.99 -1.60 4.27
N TRP A 18 2.22 -2.28 3.42
CA TRP A 18 1.85 -1.80 2.10
C TRP A 18 0.54 -2.46 1.68
N LEU A 19 -0.13 -1.82 0.76
CA LEU A 19 -1.31 -2.42 0.13
C LEU A 19 -0.85 -3.56 -0.77
N GLU A 20 -1.53 -4.69 -0.71
CA GLU A 20 -1.12 -5.89 -1.46
C GLU A 20 -0.98 -5.63 -2.96
N ASP A 21 -1.87 -4.83 -3.52
CA ASP A 21 -1.84 -4.50 -4.95
C ASP A 21 -0.85 -3.39 -5.31
N TYR A 22 -0.28 -2.72 -4.31
CA TYR A 22 0.63 -1.58 -4.53
C TYR A 22 1.87 -1.68 -3.64
N PRO A 23 2.68 -2.73 -3.81
CA PRO A 23 3.82 -2.97 -2.90
C PRO A 23 4.94 -1.93 -2.99
N ASP A 24 4.90 -1.05 -3.98
CA ASP A 24 5.90 0.02 -4.09
C ASP A 24 5.65 1.18 -3.14
N TYR A 25 4.46 1.22 -2.53
CA TYR A 25 4.04 2.32 -1.66
C TYR A 25 3.98 1.86 -0.22
N LYS A 26 5.15 1.74 0.41
CA LYS A 26 5.26 1.33 1.81
C LYS A 26 4.98 2.50 2.73
N SER A 27 4.40 2.19 3.88
CA SER A 27 4.19 3.15 4.95
C SER A 27 4.58 2.54 6.29
N GLN A 28 4.53 3.34 7.32
CA GLN A 28 4.87 2.90 8.67
C GLN A 28 4.03 3.65 9.70
N GLY A 29 4.01 3.12 10.91
CA GLY A 29 3.34 3.75 12.03
C GLY A 29 3.85 3.18 13.34
N THR A 30 3.63 3.91 14.43
CA THR A 30 4.01 3.46 15.77
C THR A 30 2.97 2.51 16.35
N THR A 31 1.78 2.47 15.78
CA THR A 31 0.72 1.51 16.11
C THR A 31 0.17 0.94 14.82
N LEU A 32 -0.50 -0.20 14.92
CA LEU A 32 -1.15 -0.81 13.75
C LEU A 32 -2.26 0.10 13.20
N ASP A 33 -3.01 0.75 14.09
CA ASP A 33 -4.07 1.67 13.66
C ASP A 33 -3.51 2.85 12.88
N GLU A 34 -2.37 3.39 13.30
CA GLU A 34 -1.69 4.46 12.58
C GLU A 34 -1.24 3.99 11.20
N LEU A 35 -0.67 2.78 11.10
CA LEU A 35 -0.31 2.21 9.81
C LEU A 35 -1.52 2.07 8.90
N LYS A 36 -2.64 1.58 9.42
CA LYS A 36 -3.88 1.43 8.65
C LYS A 36 -4.38 2.76 8.11
N GLU A 37 -4.34 3.81 8.92
CA GLU A 37 -4.73 5.14 8.47
C GLU A 37 -3.83 5.65 7.35
N ASN A 38 -2.53 5.47 7.51
CA ASN A 38 -1.56 5.86 6.49
C ASN A 38 -1.77 5.10 5.19
N LEU A 39 -2.06 3.81 5.27
CA LEU A 39 -2.36 3.00 4.09
C LEU A 39 -3.67 3.42 3.42
N ARG A 40 -4.67 3.81 4.21
CA ARG A 40 -5.93 4.32 3.67
C ARG A 40 -5.70 5.61 2.88
N ASP A 41 -4.87 6.50 3.40
CA ASP A 41 -4.54 7.75 2.71
C ASP A 41 -3.83 7.47 1.38
N ILE A 42 -2.90 6.51 1.37
CA ILE A 42 -2.23 6.09 0.15
C ILE A 42 -3.24 5.54 -0.86
N TYR A 43 -4.18 4.71 -0.42
CA TYR A 43 -5.21 4.16 -1.28
C TYR A 43 -6.05 5.28 -1.92
N GLU A 44 -6.45 6.25 -1.13
CA GLU A 44 -7.22 7.38 -1.62
C GLU A 44 -6.43 8.17 -2.67
N ASP A 45 -5.15 8.42 -2.42
CA ASP A 45 -4.30 9.13 -3.37
C ASP A 45 -4.11 8.34 -4.66
N LEU A 46 -3.93 7.03 -4.58
CA LEU A 46 -3.76 6.17 -5.75
C LEU A 46 -5.03 6.12 -6.61
N THR A 47 -6.20 6.07 -5.97
CA THR A 47 -7.47 5.94 -6.68
C THR A 47 -8.05 7.28 -7.12
N SER A 48 -7.59 8.38 -6.54
CA SER A 48 -8.06 9.73 -6.91
C SER A 48 -7.27 10.37 -8.05
N GLY A 49 -6.19 9.71 -8.50
CA GLY A 49 -5.35 10.25 -9.56
C GLY A 49 -4.32 11.28 -9.11
N LYS A 50 -4.15 11.47 -7.81
CA LYS A 50 -3.14 12.40 -7.28
C LYS A 50 -1.71 11.91 -7.49
N ILE A 51 -1.51 10.60 -7.61
CA ILE A 51 -0.21 10.01 -7.91
C ILE A 51 -0.16 9.77 -9.41
N PRO A 52 0.69 10.50 -10.15
CA PRO A 52 0.63 10.48 -11.62
C PRO A 52 1.17 9.21 -12.27
N HIS A 53 1.94 8.41 -11.55
CA HIS A 53 2.58 7.22 -12.13
C HIS A 53 2.23 5.96 -11.36
N VAL A 54 0.91 5.69 -11.23
CA VAL A 54 0.44 4.42 -10.68
C VAL A 54 0.84 3.32 -11.67
N ARG A 55 1.55 2.32 -11.17
CA ARG A 55 1.99 1.23 -12.03
C ARG A 55 0.81 0.40 -12.53
N LYS A 56 0.99 -0.16 -13.70
CA LYS A 56 0.01 -1.05 -14.31
C LYS A 56 0.64 -2.42 -14.49
N HIS A 57 -0.20 -3.42 -14.61
CA HIS A 57 0.24 -4.79 -14.82
C HIS A 57 0.09 -5.17 -16.28
N GLY A 58 1.10 -5.81 -16.82
CA GLY A 58 1.07 -6.34 -18.16
C GLY A 58 1.73 -7.72 -18.18
N GLU A 59 1.62 -8.41 -19.29
CA GLU A 59 2.24 -9.70 -19.47
C GLU A 59 3.26 -9.61 -20.61
N LEU A 60 4.42 -10.24 -20.39
CA LEU A 60 5.48 -10.29 -21.36
C LEU A 60 5.71 -11.74 -21.77
N VAL A 61 5.65 -12.00 -23.07
CA VAL A 61 5.95 -13.34 -23.60
C VAL A 61 7.45 -13.47 -23.73
N VAL A 62 8.01 -14.51 -23.11
CA VAL A 62 9.47 -14.70 -23.04
C VAL A 62 9.94 -16.04 -23.62
N GLY A 63 9.10 -16.71 -24.34
CA GLY A 63 9.47 -18.01 -24.86
C GLY A 63 8.89 -18.31 -26.23
#